data_fd01c22224f90d2f6c967800de6743c5
#
_entry.id   fd01c22224f90d2f6c967800de6743c5
#
_cell.length_a   1.000
_cell.length_b   1.000
_cell.length_c   1.000
_cell.angle_alpha   90.00
_cell.angle_beta   90.00
_cell.angle_gamma   90.00
#
_symmetry.space_group_name_H-M   'P 1'
#
loop_
_entity.id
_entity.type
_entity.pdbx_description
1 polymer ?
#
loop_
_entity_poly.entity_id
_entity_poly.type
_entity_poly.pdbx_seq_one_letter_code
_entity_poly.pdbx_strand_id
1 'polypeptide(L)'
;MKKVFLFALSALMLAGCQKDNSVLATAGEGKIAINASASGVVETRADGVQVATPQLSDFSLLITGNNFEKSWSSLTNYRTDDERYIAGTYTVAIACGDSSQEGYNLPAFAASKSVEVLDRNRTTEVALTATVANAIVAIQTTEAFNNYFPVSEFTVTTTANSFEYNKHSSEHLFVAAGQNVKIDCSCIRQSNLAANKSEALATQTISNTTAATRYVVTYDLTTVGGVSITVKLNQTIIDTIEVETELNPNA
;
A
#
# COMPACT_ATOMS: atom_id res chain seq x y z
N MET A 1 -14.61 -6.69 -24.12
CA MET A 1 -14.10 -7.68 -23.16
C MET A 1 -14.41 -7.14 -21.76
N LYS A 2 -15.30 -7.79 -21.02
CA LYS A 2 -15.73 -7.33 -19.69
C LYS A 2 -14.62 -7.68 -18.69
N LYS A 3 -13.95 -6.68 -18.14
CA LYS A 3 -12.98 -6.87 -17.04
C LYS A 3 -13.78 -7.08 -15.76
N VAL A 4 -13.75 -8.31 -15.25
CA VAL A 4 -14.29 -8.64 -13.93
C VAL A 4 -13.20 -8.30 -12.91
N PHE A 5 -13.43 -7.29 -12.06
CA PHE A 5 -12.56 -6.97 -10.95
C PHE A 5 -12.83 -7.97 -9.82
N LEU A 6 -11.84 -8.77 -9.49
CA LEU A 6 -11.91 -9.71 -8.37
C LEU A 6 -11.34 -9.01 -7.13
N PHE A 7 -12.21 -8.56 -6.23
CA PHE A 7 -11.80 -8.08 -4.91
C PHE A 7 -11.47 -9.28 -4.01
N ALA A 8 -10.20 -9.44 -3.67
CA ALA A 8 -9.80 -10.37 -2.62
C ALA A 8 -10.02 -9.70 -1.24
N LEU A 9 -11.25 -9.74 -0.75
CA LEU A 9 -11.58 -9.33 0.62
C LEU A 9 -11.46 -10.57 1.51
N SER A 10 -10.41 -10.66 2.33
CA SER A 10 -10.27 -11.73 3.33
C SER A 10 -11.30 -11.50 4.44
N ALA A 11 -12.40 -12.25 4.40
CA ALA A 11 -13.43 -12.25 5.43
C ALA A 11 -12.98 -13.08 6.63
N LEU A 12 -12.80 -12.44 7.80
CA LEU A 12 -12.76 -13.13 9.09
C LEU A 12 -14.18 -13.63 9.42
N MET A 13 -14.38 -14.93 9.34
CA MET A 13 -15.59 -15.59 9.79
C MET A 13 -15.56 -15.74 11.32
N LEU A 14 -16.36 -14.99 12.03
CA LEU A 14 -16.77 -15.30 13.40
C LEU A 14 -18.10 -16.07 13.33
N ALA A 15 -18.03 -17.40 13.49
CA ALA A 15 -19.19 -18.24 13.64
C ALA A 15 -19.75 -18.12 15.07
N GLY A 16 -20.89 -17.45 15.21
CA GLY A 16 -21.73 -17.49 16.42
C GLY A 16 -23.05 -18.10 16.07
N CYS A 17 -23.23 -19.38 16.38
CA CYS A 17 -24.57 -20.01 16.36
C CYS A 17 -25.42 -19.54 17.55
N GLN A 18 -26.50 -18.84 17.29
CA GLN A 18 -27.67 -18.86 18.16
C GLN A 18 -28.91 -19.09 17.33
N LYS A 19 -29.55 -20.21 17.64
CA LYS A 19 -30.81 -20.68 17.03
C LYS A 19 -31.92 -20.14 17.90
N ASP A 20 -32.56 -19.04 17.49
CA ASP A 20 -33.82 -18.61 18.04
C ASP A 20 -34.88 -18.64 16.93
N ASN A 21 -35.85 -19.54 17.12
CA ASN A 21 -37.07 -19.59 16.33
C ASN A 21 -38.01 -18.45 16.77
N SER A 22 -37.74 -17.23 16.29
CA SER A 22 -38.72 -16.16 16.32
C SER A 22 -39.33 -16.01 14.91
N VAL A 23 -40.66 -15.99 14.89
CA VAL A 23 -41.49 -15.68 13.72
C VAL A 23 -40.83 -14.55 12.94
N LEU A 24 -40.43 -14.82 11.69
CA LEU A 24 -39.89 -13.81 10.77
C LEU A 24 -40.92 -12.70 10.59
N ALA A 25 -40.85 -11.66 11.40
CA ALA A 25 -41.45 -10.39 11.06
C ALA A 25 -40.77 -9.96 9.74
N THR A 26 -41.55 -9.65 8.71
CA THR A 26 -41.08 -9.15 7.44
C THR A 26 -40.19 -7.93 7.76
N ALA A 27 -38.89 -8.06 7.60
CA ALA A 27 -37.96 -6.99 7.91
C ALA A 27 -38.32 -5.78 7.03
N GLY A 28 -38.54 -4.64 7.64
CA GLY A 28 -38.83 -3.40 6.93
C GLY A 28 -37.64 -2.96 6.09
N GLU A 29 -37.84 -1.98 5.24
CA GLU A 29 -36.79 -1.44 4.37
C GLU A 29 -36.31 -0.08 4.87
N GLY A 30 -35.04 0.21 4.63
CA GLY A 30 -34.38 1.50 4.87
C GLY A 30 -33.57 1.98 3.67
N LYS A 31 -32.86 3.07 3.87
CA LYS A 31 -31.99 3.70 2.87
C LYS A 31 -30.57 3.85 3.42
N ILE A 32 -29.58 3.93 2.54
CA ILE A 32 -28.19 4.28 2.88
C ILE A 32 -27.85 5.59 2.19
N ALA A 33 -27.40 6.58 2.96
CA ALA A 33 -26.85 7.83 2.41
C ALA A 33 -25.31 7.81 2.60
N ILE A 34 -24.57 8.00 1.51
CA ILE A 34 -23.11 7.90 1.51
C ILE A 34 -22.50 9.29 1.44
N ASN A 35 -21.68 9.63 2.42
CA ASN A 35 -20.84 10.80 2.45
C ASN A 35 -19.37 10.36 2.35
N ALA A 36 -18.76 10.53 1.19
CA ALA A 36 -17.43 10.04 0.89
C ALA A 36 -16.43 11.18 0.70
N SER A 37 -15.20 10.93 1.13
CA SER A 37 -14.03 11.76 0.88
C SER A 37 -12.82 10.88 0.60
N ALA A 38 -11.72 11.48 0.10
CA ALA A 38 -10.46 10.80 -0.10
C ALA A 38 -9.31 11.56 0.56
N SER A 39 -8.31 10.84 1.08
CA SER A 39 -7.09 11.39 1.65
C SER A 39 -5.88 10.70 1.03
N GLY A 40 -5.01 11.48 0.39
CA GLY A 40 -3.75 11.01 -0.19
C GLY A 40 -2.56 11.08 0.75
N VAL A 41 -2.79 11.27 2.05
CA VAL A 41 -1.72 11.28 3.06
C VAL A 41 -1.18 9.87 3.23
N VAL A 42 0.12 9.69 2.97
CA VAL A 42 0.85 8.46 3.26
C VAL A 42 1.87 8.78 4.34
N GLU A 43 1.73 8.13 5.48
CA GLU A 43 2.56 8.40 6.64
C GLU A 43 3.93 7.75 6.51
N THR A 44 4.97 8.51 6.86
CA THR A 44 6.29 7.99 7.22
C THR A 44 6.63 8.53 8.59
N ARG A 45 7.58 7.90 9.28
CA ARG A 45 8.03 8.41 10.58
C ARG A 45 8.83 9.72 10.49
N ALA A 46 9.23 10.14 9.29
CA ALA A 46 10.07 11.32 9.10
C ALA A 46 9.43 12.37 8.17
N ASP A 47 8.96 11.98 6.99
CA ASP A 47 8.43 12.91 5.97
C ASP A 47 7.23 12.27 5.26
N GLY A 48 6.02 12.76 5.54
CA GLY A 48 4.81 12.33 4.85
C GLY A 48 4.85 12.67 3.35
N VAL A 49 4.29 11.78 2.54
CA VAL A 49 4.10 12.01 1.10
C VAL A 49 2.63 12.24 0.84
N GLN A 50 2.36 13.29 0.07
CA GLN A 50 1.01 13.55 -0.42
C GLN A 50 0.85 12.94 -1.80
N VAL A 51 0.00 11.92 -1.90
CA VAL A 51 -0.44 11.35 -3.16
C VAL A 51 -1.66 12.12 -3.66
N ALA A 52 -1.73 12.40 -4.96
CA ALA A 52 -2.87 13.09 -5.55
C ALA A 52 -4.16 12.29 -5.30
N THR A 53 -5.16 12.94 -4.74
CA THR A 53 -6.46 12.31 -4.44
C THR A 53 -7.32 12.23 -5.69
N PRO A 54 -7.95 11.06 -5.98
CA PRO A 54 -8.92 10.93 -7.06
C PRO A 54 -10.18 11.78 -6.82
N GLN A 55 -10.90 12.08 -7.90
CA GLN A 55 -12.23 12.67 -7.79
C GLN A 55 -13.24 11.62 -7.32
N LEU A 56 -14.34 12.03 -6.69
CA LEU A 56 -15.37 11.08 -6.23
C LEU A 56 -16.02 10.29 -7.38
N SER A 57 -16.01 10.84 -8.60
CA SER A 57 -16.46 10.16 -9.81
C SER A 57 -15.60 8.95 -10.21
N ASP A 58 -14.35 8.91 -9.76
CA ASP A 58 -13.38 7.86 -10.10
C ASP A 58 -13.51 6.63 -9.20
N PHE A 59 -14.25 6.78 -8.09
CA PHE A 59 -14.50 5.68 -7.17
C PHE A 59 -15.65 4.81 -7.64
N SER A 60 -15.44 3.50 -7.67
CA SER A 60 -16.50 2.51 -7.68
C SER A 60 -17.13 2.38 -6.29
N LEU A 61 -18.37 1.96 -6.22
CA LEU A 61 -19.10 1.64 -5.00
C LEU A 61 -19.56 0.18 -5.05
N LEU A 62 -19.40 -0.52 -3.94
CA LEU A 62 -19.94 -1.85 -3.73
C LEU A 62 -20.71 -1.87 -2.40
N ILE A 63 -21.94 -2.34 -2.42
CA ILE A 63 -22.73 -2.58 -1.21
C ILE A 63 -23.11 -4.05 -1.16
N THR A 64 -22.74 -4.71 -0.07
CA THR A 64 -23.00 -6.14 0.16
C THR A 64 -23.60 -6.36 1.53
N GLY A 65 -24.44 -7.38 1.67
CA GLY A 65 -25.02 -7.80 2.95
C GLY A 65 -26.46 -8.27 2.80
N ASN A 66 -26.92 -9.06 3.74
CA ASN A 66 -28.30 -9.55 3.81
C ASN A 66 -28.84 -10.13 2.48
N ASN A 67 -28.03 -10.98 1.81
CA ASN A 67 -28.29 -11.53 0.47
C ASN A 67 -28.39 -10.48 -0.66
N PHE A 68 -27.86 -9.29 -0.43
CA PHE A 68 -27.80 -8.20 -1.39
C PHE A 68 -26.36 -7.97 -1.83
N GLU A 69 -26.15 -7.81 -3.12
CA GLU A 69 -24.89 -7.36 -3.69
C GLU A 69 -25.19 -6.46 -4.90
N LYS A 70 -24.70 -5.25 -4.86
CA LYS A 70 -24.81 -4.31 -5.98
C LYS A 70 -23.61 -3.41 -6.07
N SER A 71 -23.15 -3.19 -7.30
CA SER A 71 -22.01 -2.31 -7.60
C SER A 71 -22.40 -1.19 -8.55
N TRP A 72 -21.75 -0.04 -8.38
CA TRP A 72 -21.81 1.10 -9.27
C TRP A 72 -20.38 1.39 -9.74
N SER A 73 -20.21 1.60 -11.04
CA SER A 73 -18.91 1.92 -11.64
C SER A 73 -18.38 3.30 -11.24
N SER A 74 -19.26 4.18 -10.79
CA SER A 74 -18.92 5.47 -10.20
C SER A 74 -19.81 5.74 -9.00
N LEU A 75 -19.21 6.23 -7.91
CA LEU A 75 -19.93 6.64 -6.71
C LEU A 75 -20.99 7.70 -7.02
N THR A 76 -20.74 8.57 -8.00
CA THR A 76 -21.69 9.63 -8.41
C THR A 76 -22.94 9.10 -9.10
N ASN A 77 -22.96 7.83 -9.49
CA ASN A 77 -24.15 7.18 -10.06
C ASN A 77 -25.10 6.62 -8.98
N TYR A 78 -24.64 6.57 -7.74
CA TYR A 78 -25.48 6.15 -6.62
C TYR A 78 -26.45 7.27 -6.22
N ARG A 79 -27.70 6.91 -5.99
CA ARG A 79 -28.74 7.80 -5.48
C ARG A 79 -29.43 7.15 -4.29
N THR A 80 -29.43 7.80 -3.15
CA THR A 80 -30.04 7.30 -1.90
C THR A 80 -31.51 6.93 -2.06
N ASP A 81 -32.23 7.66 -2.92
CA ASP A 81 -33.68 7.45 -3.10
C ASP A 81 -34.05 6.33 -4.08
N ASP A 82 -33.11 5.90 -4.92
CA ASP A 82 -33.35 4.87 -5.94
C ASP A 82 -33.18 3.44 -5.37
N GLU A 83 -32.57 3.30 -4.19
CA GLU A 83 -32.27 2.00 -3.60
C GLU A 83 -32.99 1.81 -2.27
N ARG A 84 -33.43 0.55 -2.04
CA ARG A 84 -34.04 0.11 -0.78
C ARG A 84 -33.30 -1.11 -0.28
N TYR A 85 -33.07 -1.14 1.01
CA TYR A 85 -32.33 -2.20 1.69
C TYR A 85 -33.19 -2.79 2.79
N ILE A 86 -33.33 -4.10 2.80
CA ILE A 86 -34.00 -4.81 3.91
C ILE A 86 -33.22 -4.53 5.20
N ALA A 87 -33.90 -4.30 6.32
CA ALA A 87 -33.24 -4.02 7.59
C ALA A 87 -32.22 -5.12 7.93
N GLY A 88 -31.03 -4.72 8.31
CA GLY A 88 -29.89 -5.61 8.57
C GLY A 88 -28.54 -4.97 8.35
N THR A 89 -27.48 -5.77 8.44
CA THR A 89 -26.10 -5.31 8.32
C THR A 89 -25.62 -5.35 6.87
N TYR A 90 -25.02 -4.25 6.45
CA TYR A 90 -24.40 -4.08 5.12
C TYR A 90 -22.98 -3.59 5.24
N THR A 91 -22.15 -4.00 4.29
CA THR A 91 -20.81 -3.41 4.07
C THR A 91 -20.90 -2.48 2.88
N VAL A 92 -20.52 -1.22 3.09
CA VAL A 92 -20.40 -0.20 2.06
C VAL A 92 -18.92 0.00 1.79
N ALA A 93 -18.47 -0.24 0.57
CA ALA A 93 -17.07 -0.13 0.16
C ALA A 93 -16.93 0.75 -1.07
N ILE A 94 -15.92 1.63 -1.06
CA ILE A 94 -15.51 2.44 -2.21
C ILE A 94 -14.07 2.16 -2.56
N ALA A 95 -13.75 2.13 -3.85
CA ALA A 95 -12.40 1.90 -4.33
C ALA A 95 -12.12 2.67 -5.63
N CYS A 96 -10.88 3.15 -5.76
CA CYS A 96 -10.33 3.73 -6.98
C CYS A 96 -8.95 3.12 -7.23
N GLY A 97 -8.70 2.62 -8.44
CA GLY A 97 -7.52 1.83 -8.76
C GLY A 97 -7.62 0.39 -8.25
N ASP A 98 -6.56 -0.38 -8.45
CA ASP A 98 -6.45 -1.78 -8.02
C ASP A 98 -5.27 -1.92 -7.06
N SER A 99 -5.55 -2.19 -5.78
CA SER A 99 -4.54 -2.31 -4.73
C SER A 99 -3.63 -3.54 -4.86
N SER A 100 -3.97 -4.48 -5.75
CA SER A 100 -3.13 -5.61 -6.10
C SER A 100 -2.15 -5.30 -7.24
N GLN A 101 -2.37 -4.23 -7.98
CA GLN A 101 -1.43 -3.76 -9.00
C GLN A 101 -0.27 -3.01 -8.35
N GLU A 102 0.92 -3.31 -8.85
CA GLU A 102 2.16 -2.75 -8.36
C GLU A 102 2.89 -2.02 -9.49
N GLY A 103 3.60 -0.97 -9.16
CA GLY A 103 4.38 -0.19 -10.12
C GLY A 103 4.51 1.27 -9.75
N TYR A 104 5.23 2.00 -10.61
CA TYR A 104 5.41 3.43 -10.45
C TYR A 104 4.12 4.19 -10.75
N ASN A 105 3.78 5.17 -9.91
CA ASN A 105 2.62 6.05 -10.05
C ASN A 105 1.29 5.30 -10.18
N LEU A 106 1.15 4.16 -9.50
CA LEU A 106 -0.08 3.36 -9.47
C LEU A 106 -0.73 3.35 -8.08
N PRO A 107 -1.18 4.51 -7.55
CA PRO A 107 -1.89 4.54 -6.29
C PRO A 107 -3.27 3.90 -6.43
N ALA A 108 -3.66 3.13 -5.43
CA ALA A 108 -5.03 2.70 -5.24
C ALA A 108 -5.58 3.31 -3.95
N PHE A 109 -6.88 3.60 -3.93
CA PHE A 109 -7.57 4.15 -2.77
C PHE A 109 -8.75 3.27 -2.42
N ALA A 110 -8.97 3.05 -1.12
CA ALA A 110 -10.11 2.27 -0.66
C ALA A 110 -10.61 2.73 0.70
N ALA A 111 -11.89 2.52 0.94
CA ALA A 111 -12.51 2.56 2.26
C ALA A 111 -13.66 1.55 2.31
N SER A 112 -13.90 0.98 3.47
CA SER A 112 -15.10 0.18 3.71
C SER A 112 -15.61 0.40 5.12
N LYS A 113 -16.93 0.25 5.30
CA LYS A 113 -17.59 0.37 6.59
C LYS A 113 -18.81 -0.55 6.67
N SER A 114 -18.92 -1.26 7.77
CA SER A 114 -20.14 -2.00 8.10
C SER A 114 -21.15 -1.05 8.75
N VAL A 115 -22.41 -1.13 8.32
CA VAL A 115 -23.49 -0.29 8.80
C VAL A 115 -24.75 -1.13 9.02
N GLU A 116 -25.57 -0.73 9.97
CA GLU A 116 -26.86 -1.32 10.23
C GLU A 116 -27.97 -0.47 9.59
N VAL A 117 -28.69 -1.04 8.64
CA VAL A 117 -29.87 -0.42 8.05
C VAL A 117 -31.07 -0.73 8.91
N LEU A 118 -31.74 0.32 9.37
CA LEU A 118 -32.93 0.24 10.18
C LEU A 118 -34.19 0.18 9.30
N ASP A 119 -35.26 -0.42 9.82
CA ASP A 119 -36.57 -0.46 9.18
C ASP A 119 -37.26 0.93 9.10
N ARG A 120 -38.52 0.93 8.60
CA ARG A 120 -39.37 2.13 8.55
C ARG A 120 -38.90 3.26 7.65
N ASN A 121 -38.30 2.90 6.52
CA ASN A 121 -37.82 3.89 5.53
C ASN A 121 -36.82 4.93 6.11
N ARG A 122 -36.11 4.54 7.15
CA ARG A 122 -35.05 5.40 7.72
C ARG A 122 -33.83 5.46 6.82
N THR A 123 -33.17 6.58 6.84
CA THR A 123 -31.87 6.75 6.18
C THR A 123 -30.73 6.52 7.18
N THR A 124 -29.83 5.60 6.85
CA THR A 124 -28.58 5.38 7.58
C THR A 124 -27.47 6.16 6.89
N GLU A 125 -26.86 7.09 7.61
CA GLU A 125 -25.74 7.89 7.10
C GLU A 125 -24.43 7.11 7.23
N VAL A 126 -23.65 7.07 6.15
CA VAL A 126 -22.35 6.40 6.07
C VAL A 126 -21.31 7.39 5.65
N ALA A 127 -20.41 7.74 6.57
CA ALA A 127 -19.22 8.53 6.24
C ALA A 127 -18.05 7.58 5.95
N LEU A 128 -17.41 7.75 4.79
CA LEU A 128 -16.24 7.00 4.31
C LEU A 128 -15.13 7.98 3.92
N THR A 129 -13.91 7.73 4.41
CA THR A 129 -12.71 8.42 3.94
C THR A 129 -11.80 7.39 3.31
N ALA A 130 -11.70 7.38 1.97
CA ALA A 130 -10.77 6.51 1.27
C ALA A 130 -9.34 6.99 1.50
N THR A 131 -8.47 6.05 1.85
CA THR A 131 -7.02 6.27 2.01
C THR A 131 -6.26 5.45 0.98
N VAL A 132 -4.96 5.72 0.82
CA VAL A 132 -4.09 4.92 -0.05
C VAL A 132 -4.10 3.46 0.41
N ALA A 133 -4.45 2.55 -0.48
CA ALA A 133 -4.60 1.11 -0.20
C ALA A 133 -3.32 0.30 -0.44
N ASN A 134 -2.32 0.91 -1.09
CA ASN A 134 -0.99 0.35 -1.31
C ASN A 134 -0.01 0.79 -0.21
N ALA A 135 1.17 0.16 -0.17
CA ALA A 135 2.37 0.68 0.46
C ALA A 135 3.25 1.39 -0.58
N ILE A 136 4.12 2.29 -0.13
CA ILE A 136 5.15 2.93 -0.97
C ILE A 136 6.52 2.45 -0.51
N VAL A 137 7.38 2.04 -1.46
CA VAL A 137 8.78 1.74 -1.21
C VAL A 137 9.65 2.82 -1.82
N ALA A 138 10.58 3.34 -1.02
CA ALA A 138 11.57 4.31 -1.45
C ALA A 138 12.97 3.87 -1.01
N ILE A 139 13.95 4.02 -1.89
CA ILE A 139 15.35 3.76 -1.60
C ILE A 139 16.11 5.08 -1.70
N GLN A 140 16.92 5.35 -0.69
CA GLN A 140 17.77 6.53 -0.60
C GLN A 140 19.22 6.10 -0.38
N THR A 141 20.14 6.89 -0.89
CA THR A 141 21.59 6.72 -0.68
C THR A 141 22.17 8.02 -0.19
N THR A 142 23.07 7.97 0.78
CA THR A 142 23.82 9.17 1.23
C THR A 142 24.90 9.55 0.23
N GLU A 143 25.40 10.77 0.34
CA GLU A 143 26.53 11.24 -0.46
C GLU A 143 27.77 10.37 -0.22
N ALA A 144 28.04 9.99 1.04
CA ALA A 144 29.14 9.11 1.39
C ALA A 144 29.05 7.76 0.70
N PHE A 145 27.84 7.14 0.69
CA PHE A 145 27.60 5.91 -0.04
C PHE A 145 27.82 6.07 -1.54
N ASN A 146 27.31 7.15 -2.15
CA ASN A 146 27.43 7.39 -3.58
C ASN A 146 28.89 7.69 -4.01
N ASN A 147 29.68 8.33 -3.15
CA ASN A 147 31.09 8.58 -3.41
C ASN A 147 31.92 7.28 -3.38
N TYR A 148 31.57 6.35 -2.51
CA TYR A 148 32.23 5.05 -2.39
C TYR A 148 31.76 4.07 -3.47
N PHE A 149 30.46 4.08 -3.78
CA PHE A 149 29.82 3.28 -4.83
C PHE A 149 29.20 4.21 -5.89
N PRO A 150 30.00 4.72 -6.84
CA PRO A 150 29.49 5.62 -7.87
C PRO A 150 28.47 4.98 -8.80
N VAL A 151 28.49 3.65 -8.91
CA VAL A 151 27.46 2.86 -9.59
C VAL A 151 26.75 1.99 -8.56
N SER A 152 25.45 2.15 -8.45
CA SER A 152 24.61 1.28 -7.62
C SER A 152 23.24 1.14 -8.26
N GLU A 153 22.83 -0.10 -8.42
CA GLU A 153 21.56 -0.53 -9.00
C GLU A 153 20.75 -1.28 -7.94
N PHE A 154 19.48 -0.97 -7.84
CA PHE A 154 18.59 -1.57 -6.86
C PHE A 154 17.45 -2.29 -7.56
N THR A 155 17.15 -3.49 -7.08
CA THR A 155 16.00 -4.27 -7.51
C THR A 155 15.05 -4.46 -6.35
N VAL A 156 13.79 -4.07 -6.52
CA VAL A 156 12.72 -4.27 -5.55
C VAL A 156 11.87 -5.44 -6.02
N THR A 157 11.83 -6.51 -5.24
CA THR A 157 11.09 -7.73 -5.56
C THR A 157 9.97 -7.95 -4.55
N THR A 158 8.76 -8.11 -5.07
CA THR A 158 7.55 -8.48 -4.32
C THR A 158 7.20 -9.95 -4.60
N THR A 159 6.07 -10.41 -4.10
CA THR A 159 5.57 -11.75 -4.41
C THR A 159 5.21 -11.90 -5.89
N ALA A 160 4.73 -10.82 -6.51
CA ALA A 160 4.18 -10.85 -7.87
C ALA A 160 5.14 -10.27 -8.93
N ASN A 161 6.00 -9.32 -8.56
CA ASN A 161 6.76 -8.51 -9.50
C ASN A 161 8.21 -8.26 -9.05
N SER A 162 9.02 -7.81 -10.01
CA SER A 162 10.38 -7.32 -9.77
C SER A 162 10.57 -6.01 -10.54
N PHE A 163 11.11 -4.98 -9.87
CA PHE A 163 11.27 -3.65 -10.40
C PHE A 163 12.72 -3.20 -10.29
N GLU A 164 13.28 -2.68 -11.38
CA GLU A 164 14.49 -1.86 -11.30
C GLU A 164 14.14 -0.53 -10.64
N TYR A 165 14.79 -0.21 -9.52
CA TYR A 165 14.49 1.01 -8.77
C TYR A 165 15.36 2.17 -9.22
N ASN A 166 14.73 3.19 -9.79
CA ASN A 166 15.42 4.42 -10.17
C ASN A 166 15.47 5.41 -8.98
N LYS A 167 16.60 5.44 -8.27
CA LYS A 167 16.84 6.34 -7.13
C LYS A 167 16.80 7.84 -7.46
N HIS A 168 16.87 8.20 -8.73
CA HIS A 168 16.83 9.60 -9.21
C HIS A 168 15.42 10.01 -9.69
N SER A 169 14.46 9.08 -9.72
CA SER A 169 13.09 9.40 -10.08
C SER A 169 12.34 10.04 -8.90
N SER A 170 11.51 11.02 -9.21
CA SER A 170 10.52 11.56 -8.26
C SER A 170 9.26 10.68 -8.16
N GLU A 171 9.18 9.62 -8.95
CA GLU A 171 8.04 8.72 -8.97
C GLU A 171 8.05 7.79 -7.77
N HIS A 172 6.87 7.47 -7.27
CA HIS A 172 6.70 6.56 -6.15
C HIS A 172 6.42 5.14 -6.65
N LEU A 173 7.16 4.17 -6.13
CA LEU A 173 6.88 2.75 -6.35
C LEU A 173 5.82 2.28 -5.36
N PHE A 174 4.64 1.97 -5.88
CA PHE A 174 3.53 1.39 -5.12
C PHE A 174 3.60 -0.14 -5.17
N VAL A 175 3.43 -0.77 -4.01
CA VAL A 175 3.39 -2.23 -3.85
C VAL A 175 2.15 -2.63 -3.07
N ALA A 176 1.63 -3.83 -3.31
CA ALA A 176 0.50 -4.33 -2.56
C ALA A 176 0.81 -4.41 -1.05
N ALA A 177 -0.16 -4.07 -0.22
CA ALA A 177 -0.02 -4.21 1.23
C ALA A 177 -0.15 -5.68 1.67
N GLY A 178 0.39 -6.01 2.84
CA GLY A 178 0.30 -7.33 3.45
C GLY A 178 1.31 -8.35 2.93
N GLN A 179 2.34 -7.92 2.20
CA GLN A 179 3.37 -8.81 1.66
C GLN A 179 4.78 -8.43 2.12
N ASN A 180 5.73 -9.33 1.84
CA ASN A 180 7.14 -9.06 2.03
C ASN A 180 7.73 -8.44 0.75
N VAL A 181 8.59 -7.45 0.93
CA VAL A 181 9.32 -6.80 -0.14
C VAL A 181 10.82 -7.01 0.08
N LYS A 182 11.51 -7.52 -0.93
CA LYS A 182 12.97 -7.69 -0.91
C LYS A 182 13.62 -6.58 -1.72
N ILE A 183 14.78 -6.13 -1.26
CA ILE A 183 15.59 -5.11 -1.91
C ILE A 183 16.99 -5.68 -2.07
N ASP A 184 17.39 -5.87 -3.30
CA ASP A 184 18.73 -6.26 -3.68
C ASP A 184 19.50 -5.05 -4.21
N CYS A 185 20.79 -4.97 -3.88
CA CYS A 185 21.68 -3.93 -4.34
C CYS A 185 22.90 -4.55 -5.00
N SER A 186 23.15 -4.17 -6.26
CA SER A 186 24.41 -4.43 -6.99
C SER A 186 25.17 -3.12 -7.11
N CYS A 187 26.43 -3.07 -6.73
CA CYS A 187 27.21 -1.84 -6.72
C CYS A 187 28.66 -2.07 -7.18
N ILE A 188 29.29 -0.97 -7.60
CA ILE A 188 30.71 -0.96 -8.02
C ILE A 188 31.45 0.07 -7.16
N ARG A 189 32.49 -0.36 -6.44
CA ARG A 189 33.37 0.54 -5.69
C ARG A 189 34.12 1.45 -6.63
N GLN A 190 34.43 2.64 -6.18
CA GLN A 190 35.25 3.60 -6.93
C GLN A 190 36.59 2.99 -7.34
N SER A 191 37.24 2.20 -6.48
CA SER A 191 38.51 1.50 -6.78
C SER A 191 38.38 0.44 -7.89
N ASN A 192 37.18 -0.11 -8.07
CA ASN A 192 36.89 -1.18 -9.05
C ASN A 192 36.21 -0.67 -10.32
N LEU A 193 36.03 0.65 -10.45
CA LEU A 193 35.25 1.23 -11.55
C LEU A 193 35.90 0.92 -12.92
N ALA A 194 37.21 1.01 -13.02
CA ALA A 194 37.96 0.73 -14.28
C ALA A 194 37.84 -0.77 -14.68
N ALA A 195 37.73 -1.66 -13.71
CA ALA A 195 37.58 -3.10 -13.93
C ALA A 195 36.12 -3.51 -14.12
N ASN A 196 35.17 -2.62 -13.92
CA ASN A 196 33.72 -2.85 -13.94
C ASN A 196 33.30 -4.06 -13.08
N LYS A 197 33.95 -4.22 -11.90
CA LYS A 197 33.72 -5.36 -11.00
C LYS A 197 32.62 -4.99 -10.01
N SER A 198 31.43 -5.54 -10.21
CA SER A 198 30.30 -5.36 -9.30
C SER A 198 30.37 -6.32 -8.10
N GLU A 199 29.77 -5.89 -7.02
CA GLU A 199 29.52 -6.68 -5.81
C GLU A 199 28.05 -6.55 -5.40
N ALA A 200 27.49 -7.62 -4.82
CA ALA A 200 26.14 -7.60 -4.29
C ALA A 200 26.19 -7.37 -2.78
N LEU A 201 25.37 -6.45 -2.30
CA LEU A 201 25.15 -6.26 -0.87
C LEU A 201 24.12 -7.27 -0.35
N ALA A 202 24.06 -7.46 0.96
CA ALA A 202 23.06 -8.32 1.58
C ALA A 202 21.65 -7.83 1.24
N THR A 203 20.78 -8.76 0.85
CA THR A 203 19.36 -8.49 0.56
C THR A 203 18.65 -7.98 1.80
N GLN A 204 17.94 -6.87 1.68
CA GLN A 204 17.09 -6.32 2.73
C GLN A 204 15.65 -6.77 2.53
N THR A 205 14.92 -6.98 3.64
CA THR A 205 13.53 -7.40 3.59
C THR A 205 12.66 -6.50 4.46
N ILE A 206 11.64 -5.91 3.85
CA ILE A 206 10.54 -5.26 4.55
C ILE A 206 9.45 -6.32 4.72
N SER A 207 9.14 -6.68 5.95
CA SER A 207 8.14 -7.71 6.24
C SER A 207 6.76 -7.10 6.42
N ASN A 208 5.75 -7.74 5.82
CA ASN A 208 4.34 -7.43 6.01
C ASN A 208 4.01 -5.94 5.83
N THR A 209 4.16 -5.43 4.62
CA THR A 209 3.88 -4.04 4.27
C THR A 209 2.44 -3.64 4.65
N THR A 210 2.25 -2.40 5.08
CA THR A 210 0.96 -1.86 5.51
C THR A 210 0.48 -0.80 4.51
N ALA A 211 -0.81 -0.78 4.22
CA ALA A 211 -1.45 0.25 3.41
C ALA A 211 -1.20 1.66 4.00
N ALA A 212 -1.23 2.67 3.15
CA ALA A 212 -0.98 4.08 3.49
C ALA A 212 0.36 4.32 4.22
N THR A 213 1.34 3.43 4.04
CA THR A 213 2.66 3.53 4.68
C THR A 213 3.76 3.62 3.63
N ARG A 214 4.68 4.58 3.84
CA ARG A 214 5.89 4.70 3.04
C ARG A 214 7.07 4.10 3.81
N TYR A 215 7.75 3.17 3.18
CA TYR A 215 8.98 2.54 3.68
C TYR A 215 10.18 3.16 2.97
N VAL A 216 11.04 3.83 3.73
CA VAL A 216 12.27 4.44 3.21
C VAL A 216 13.46 3.61 3.67
N VAL A 217 14.14 2.94 2.73
CA VAL A 217 15.38 2.21 2.98
C VAL A 217 16.54 3.10 2.57
N THR A 218 17.39 3.45 3.54
CA THR A 218 18.54 4.33 3.32
C THR A 218 19.83 3.54 3.45
N TYR A 219 20.66 3.58 2.42
CA TYR A 219 22.02 3.06 2.44
C TYR A 219 22.99 4.20 2.74
N ASP A 220 23.76 4.01 3.79
CA ASP A 220 24.71 4.99 4.31
C ASP A 220 26.09 4.34 4.50
N LEU A 221 27.15 5.11 4.37
CA LEU A 221 28.51 4.64 4.59
C LEU A 221 29.05 5.19 5.91
N THR A 222 29.44 4.30 6.79
CA THR A 222 30.07 4.63 8.07
C THR A 222 31.57 4.28 8.02
N THR A 223 32.43 5.23 8.40
CA THR A 223 33.90 5.08 8.33
C THR A 223 34.58 5.02 9.70
N VAL A 224 33.81 4.93 10.79
CA VAL A 224 34.37 4.92 12.16
C VAL A 224 34.80 3.50 12.51
N GLY A 225 36.12 3.29 12.60
CA GLY A 225 36.72 1.99 12.96
C GLY A 225 36.78 0.93 11.84
N GLY A 226 36.43 1.31 10.63
CA GLY A 226 36.34 0.46 9.44
C GLY A 226 35.36 1.04 8.45
N VAL A 227 35.27 0.49 7.25
CA VAL A 227 34.24 0.86 6.30
C VAL A 227 33.07 -0.09 6.48
N SER A 228 31.92 0.42 6.87
CA SER A 228 30.69 -0.35 6.96
C SER A 228 29.54 0.37 6.25
N ILE A 229 28.64 -0.40 5.63
CA ILE A 229 27.40 0.11 5.06
C ILE A 229 26.33 -0.07 6.10
N THR A 230 25.70 1.02 6.51
CA THR A 230 24.56 1.00 7.43
C THR A 230 23.28 1.09 6.62
N VAL A 231 22.39 0.10 6.76
CA VAL A 231 21.08 0.10 6.14
C VAL A 231 20.03 0.48 7.19
N LYS A 232 19.23 1.50 6.87
CA LYS A 232 18.19 2.01 7.77
C LYS A 232 16.82 1.86 7.12
N LEU A 233 15.84 1.41 7.88
CA LEU A 233 14.43 1.44 7.50
C LEU A 233 13.72 2.50 8.34
N ASN A 234 13.13 3.51 7.68
CA ASN A 234 12.48 4.63 8.35
C ASN A 234 13.33 5.22 9.50
N GLN A 235 14.63 5.45 9.23
CA GLN A 235 15.64 5.94 10.18
C GLN A 235 16.07 4.96 11.28
N THR A 236 15.53 3.76 11.34
CA THR A 236 16.00 2.70 12.26
C THR A 236 17.02 1.83 11.55
N ILE A 237 18.21 1.62 12.15
CA ILE A 237 19.22 0.70 11.60
C ILE A 237 18.64 -0.72 11.64
N ILE A 238 18.60 -1.37 10.48
CA ILE A 238 18.12 -2.76 10.32
C ILE A 238 19.25 -3.71 9.95
N ASP A 239 20.36 -3.19 9.41
CA ASP A 239 21.53 -3.98 9.03
C ASP A 239 22.80 -3.13 9.02
N THR A 240 23.96 -3.80 9.25
CA THR A 240 25.30 -3.22 9.14
C THR A 240 26.18 -4.22 8.43
N ILE A 241 26.65 -3.84 7.24
CA ILE A 241 27.46 -4.69 6.37
C ILE A 241 28.90 -4.20 6.44
N GLU A 242 29.80 -5.03 7.00
CA GLU A 242 31.23 -4.77 6.98
C GLU A 242 31.77 -4.88 5.56
N VAL A 243 32.46 -3.85 5.11
CA VAL A 243 33.10 -3.83 3.79
C VAL A 243 34.59 -4.01 3.98
N GLU A 244 35.16 -5.03 3.36
CA GLU A 244 36.62 -5.21 3.37
C GLU A 244 37.27 -3.96 2.75
N THR A 245 38.03 -3.23 3.59
CA THR A 245 38.88 -2.15 3.12
C THR A 245 40.09 -2.76 2.42
N GLU A 246 40.17 -2.71 1.10
CA GLU A 246 41.47 -2.78 0.46
C GLU A 246 42.23 -1.51 0.90
N LEU A 247 43.15 -1.72 1.86
CA LEU A 247 44.11 -0.67 2.20
C LEU A 247 44.89 -0.34 0.92
N ASN A 248 44.65 0.83 0.35
CA ASN A 248 45.48 1.30 -0.74
C ASN A 248 46.87 1.55 -0.19
N PRO A 249 47.89 0.74 -0.51
CA PRO A 249 49.26 0.92 0.04
C PRO A 249 49.94 2.18 -0.48
N ASN A 250 49.28 2.97 -1.36
CA ASN A 250 49.80 4.20 -1.97
C ASN A 250 48.94 5.42 -1.64
N ALA A 251 48.14 5.43 -0.57
CA ALA A 251 47.41 6.61 -0.11
C ALA A 251 48.30 7.48 0.81
#